data_ceca387286005e820ed90434e622601a
#
_entry.id   ceca387286005e820ed90434e622601a
#
_cell.length_a   1.000
_cell.length_b   1.000
_cell.length_c   1.000
_cell.angle_alpha   90.00
_cell.angle_beta   90.00
_cell.angle_gamma   90.00
#
_symmetry.space_group_name_H-M   'P 1'
#
loop_
_entity.id
_entity.type
_entity.pdbx_description
1 polymer ?
#
loop_
_entity_poly.entity_id
_entity_poly.type
_entity_poly.pdbx_seq_one_letter_code
_entity_poly.pdbx_strand_id
1 'polypeptide(L)'
;MARRTLGANLRNKIMNTFSSYEIFKDTRAKVEASRQKDQRPHEVLYFHKVDDPYSHLTIQSINKLQASFDIELKPVLVGEESLEALHEPTLYNYYCLQDVQRIAPFYDIEFPAKSYPARELVIMANSIMSAVDEQNFVDIATQVSFALWSGNSKKLDAISSTYFATSGQIKEKLNNGNEIRNGKGYYFGSAFYYEKELYWGLDRLPYLEERLTELGARKKSEKNEIFTLKLKAPKTLLSEKKVNLYYYPSLNSPYTFVSTKRIREIRDDYPINLHMKPVLPMLMRMMNIPTNKAKYILSDAAREGRKYAHEMKTIHSPIGKPARKSYSLFPAIDEAGKGFEYIEALLKASFQDGINIGDDNFLEELVIDLGLDWTMISKDLNTKHWKKILNDNVKDMYSGNCWGVPSFKITNENDTDPFYVWGQDRIWL
;
A
#
# COMPACT_ATOMS: atom_id res chain seq x y z
N MET A 1 12.77 -12.47 -31.60
CA MET A 1 13.04 -12.00 -30.21
C MET A 1 13.50 -10.53 -30.28
N ALA A 2 12.65 -9.61 -29.85
CA ALA A 2 13.03 -8.19 -29.76
C ALA A 2 14.20 -8.03 -28.77
N ARG A 3 15.29 -7.38 -29.20
CA ARG A 3 16.46 -7.09 -28.34
C ARG A 3 15.97 -6.31 -27.11
N ARG A 4 16.03 -6.95 -25.94
CA ARG A 4 15.78 -6.29 -24.65
C ARG A 4 16.79 -5.14 -24.51
N THR A 5 16.32 -3.91 -24.25
CA THR A 5 17.23 -2.81 -23.94
C THR A 5 17.92 -3.11 -22.60
N LEU A 6 19.16 -2.65 -22.43
CA LEU A 6 19.94 -2.84 -21.20
C LEU A 6 19.13 -2.41 -19.94
N GLY A 7 18.40 -1.30 -20.04
CA GLY A 7 17.54 -0.81 -18.96
C GLY A 7 16.33 -1.70 -18.65
N ALA A 8 15.76 -2.41 -19.63
CA ALA A 8 14.68 -3.36 -19.38
C ALA A 8 15.20 -4.59 -18.64
N ASN A 9 16.38 -5.09 -18.99
CA ASN A 9 17.01 -6.22 -18.30
C ASN A 9 17.35 -5.88 -16.84
N LEU A 10 17.86 -4.69 -16.59
CA LEU A 10 18.16 -4.22 -15.22
C LEU A 10 16.87 -4.10 -14.38
N ARG A 11 15.80 -3.51 -14.93
CA ARG A 11 14.49 -3.46 -14.24
C ARG A 11 13.96 -4.85 -13.91
N ASN A 12 13.95 -5.76 -14.88
CA ASN A 12 13.51 -7.13 -14.65
C ASN A 12 14.33 -7.81 -13.55
N LYS A 13 15.66 -7.64 -13.54
CA LYS A 13 16.53 -8.18 -12.50
C LYS A 13 16.17 -7.62 -11.12
N ILE A 14 15.99 -6.31 -11.00
CA ILE A 14 15.61 -5.66 -9.74
C ILE A 14 14.25 -6.20 -9.26
N MET A 15 13.23 -6.21 -10.15
CA MET A 15 11.90 -6.68 -9.79
C MET A 15 11.94 -8.14 -9.31
N ASN A 16 12.60 -9.01 -10.04
CA ASN A 16 12.75 -10.44 -9.66
C ASN A 16 13.53 -10.63 -8.36
N THR A 17 14.53 -9.80 -8.07
CA THR A 17 15.29 -9.88 -6.81
C THR A 17 14.41 -9.54 -5.61
N PHE A 18 13.66 -8.43 -5.67
CA PHE A 18 12.85 -7.97 -4.54
C PHE A 18 11.52 -8.70 -4.37
N SER A 19 11.05 -9.44 -5.37
CA SER A 19 9.88 -10.32 -5.26
C SER A 19 10.20 -11.77 -4.93
N SER A 20 11.47 -12.20 -5.04
CA SER A 20 11.88 -13.59 -4.86
C SER A 20 11.67 -14.08 -3.43
N TYR A 21 10.90 -15.16 -3.29
CA TYR A 21 10.67 -15.81 -2.01
C TYR A 21 11.94 -16.48 -1.46
N GLU A 22 12.77 -17.07 -2.32
CA GLU A 22 14.03 -17.70 -1.92
C GLU A 22 15.00 -16.65 -1.34
N ILE A 23 15.20 -15.54 -2.03
CA ILE A 23 16.05 -14.44 -1.53
C ILE A 23 15.50 -13.89 -0.21
N PHE A 24 14.18 -13.77 -0.08
CA PHE A 24 13.52 -13.35 1.15
C PHE A 24 13.82 -14.32 2.31
N LYS A 25 13.62 -15.64 2.13
CA LYS A 25 13.92 -16.66 3.13
C LYS A 25 15.41 -16.65 3.54
N ASP A 26 16.30 -16.61 2.56
CA ASP A 26 17.74 -16.58 2.80
C ASP A 26 18.16 -15.32 3.57
N THR A 27 17.53 -14.18 3.28
CA THR A 27 17.79 -12.94 4.01
C THR A 27 17.34 -13.07 5.46
N ARG A 28 16.14 -13.59 5.71
CA ARG A 28 15.62 -13.87 7.06
C ARG A 28 16.56 -14.79 7.85
N ALA A 29 17.00 -15.89 7.24
CA ALA A 29 17.90 -16.85 7.88
C ALA A 29 19.24 -16.19 8.26
N LYS A 30 19.83 -15.41 7.35
CA LYS A 30 21.12 -14.74 7.59
C LYS A 30 21.03 -13.68 8.69
N VAL A 31 19.99 -12.86 8.70
CA VAL A 31 19.86 -11.81 9.72
C VAL A 31 19.56 -12.40 11.09
N GLU A 32 18.77 -13.47 11.15
CA GLU A 32 18.50 -14.18 12.41
C GLU A 32 19.73 -14.87 12.96
N ALA A 33 20.50 -15.57 12.13
CA ALA A 33 21.79 -16.17 12.54
C ALA A 33 22.76 -15.10 13.07
N SER A 34 22.84 -13.92 12.45
CA SER A 34 23.64 -12.80 12.95
C SER A 34 23.11 -12.28 14.28
N ARG A 35 21.79 -12.09 14.42
CA ARG A 35 21.17 -11.62 15.68
C ARG A 35 21.51 -12.55 16.82
N GLN A 36 21.36 -13.87 16.62
CA GLN A 36 21.64 -14.88 17.63
C GLN A 36 23.14 -14.93 18.00
N LYS A 37 24.02 -14.89 16.99
CA LYS A 37 25.47 -14.87 17.20
C LYS A 37 25.91 -13.68 18.04
N ASP A 38 25.32 -12.50 17.75
CA ASP A 38 25.66 -11.24 18.41
C ASP A 38 24.86 -11.03 19.70
N GLN A 39 24.03 -12.00 20.09
CA GLN A 39 23.14 -11.95 21.26
C GLN A 39 22.29 -10.68 21.32
N ARG A 40 21.87 -10.15 20.15
CA ARG A 40 21.05 -8.95 20.08
C ARG A 40 19.58 -9.27 20.43
N PRO A 41 18.89 -8.38 21.16
CA PRO A 41 17.46 -8.51 21.40
C PRO A 41 16.65 -8.38 20.10
N HIS A 42 15.35 -8.63 20.17
CA HIS A 42 14.43 -8.33 19.10
C HIS A 42 14.13 -6.82 19.09
N GLU A 43 15.00 -6.03 18.46
CA GLU A 43 14.84 -4.59 18.34
C GLU A 43 13.89 -4.24 17.19
N VAL A 44 12.81 -3.52 17.52
CA VAL A 44 11.81 -3.06 16.56
C VAL A 44 11.82 -1.52 16.53
N LEU A 45 12.21 -0.92 15.41
CA LEU A 45 12.06 0.53 15.23
C LEU A 45 10.61 0.85 14.89
N TYR A 46 10.06 1.91 15.47
CA TYR A 46 8.76 2.45 15.12
C TYR A 46 8.88 3.91 14.69
N PHE A 47 8.55 4.22 13.44
CA PHE A 47 8.58 5.57 12.89
C PHE A 47 7.25 6.26 13.11
N HIS A 48 7.26 7.29 13.97
CA HIS A 48 6.08 8.06 14.35
C HIS A 48 6.12 9.47 13.76
N LYS A 49 5.05 9.89 13.07
CA LYS A 49 4.84 11.26 12.61
C LYS A 49 3.60 11.83 13.29
N VAL A 50 3.70 12.98 13.94
CA VAL A 50 2.60 13.50 14.80
C VAL A 50 1.32 13.81 14.03
N ASP A 51 1.44 14.32 12.81
CA ASP A 51 0.33 14.71 11.92
C ASP A 51 -0.01 13.68 10.84
N ASP A 52 0.46 12.45 11.01
CA ASP A 52 0.06 11.31 10.16
C ASP A 52 -1.11 10.56 10.81
N PRO A 53 -2.29 10.50 10.14
CA PRO A 53 -3.45 9.85 10.72
C PRO A 53 -3.25 8.33 10.93
N TYR A 54 -2.43 7.67 10.12
CA TYR A 54 -2.08 6.25 10.36
C TYR A 54 -1.19 6.09 11.59
N SER A 55 -0.29 7.06 11.88
CA SER A 55 0.49 7.06 13.11
C SER A 55 -0.39 7.18 14.36
N HIS A 56 -1.51 7.94 14.27
CA HIS A 56 -2.50 7.99 15.35
C HIS A 56 -3.18 6.64 15.60
N LEU A 57 -3.53 5.90 14.54
CA LEU A 57 -4.08 4.55 14.72
C LEU A 57 -3.05 3.60 15.33
N THR A 58 -1.84 3.64 14.79
CA THR A 58 -0.78 2.69 15.14
C THR A 58 -0.30 2.86 16.58
N ILE A 59 -0.16 4.10 17.07
CA ILE A 59 0.32 4.36 18.43
C ILE A 59 -0.59 3.71 19.49
N GLN A 60 -1.89 3.65 19.27
CA GLN A 60 -2.87 3.03 20.16
C GLN A 60 -2.71 1.50 20.25
N SER A 61 -1.99 0.89 19.32
CA SER A 61 -1.79 -0.56 19.25
C SER A 61 -0.42 -1.01 19.81
N ILE A 62 0.50 -0.08 20.04
CA ILE A 62 1.89 -0.41 20.41
C ILE A 62 1.98 -1.09 21.77
N ASN A 63 1.21 -0.64 22.76
CA ASN A 63 1.20 -1.27 24.09
C ASN A 63 0.79 -2.76 24.02
N LYS A 64 -0.13 -3.13 23.10
CA LYS A 64 -0.49 -4.54 22.87
C LYS A 64 0.69 -5.32 22.29
N LEU A 65 1.43 -4.73 21.35
CA LEU A 65 2.62 -5.36 20.76
C LEU A 65 3.69 -5.63 21.83
N GLN A 66 4.03 -4.63 22.64
CA GLN A 66 5.02 -4.77 23.72
C GLN A 66 4.57 -5.72 24.83
N ALA A 67 3.28 -5.75 25.17
CA ALA A 67 2.75 -6.69 26.14
C ALA A 67 2.85 -8.14 25.67
N SER A 68 2.71 -8.39 24.37
CA SER A 68 2.61 -9.74 23.79
C SER A 68 3.94 -10.33 23.32
N PHE A 69 4.94 -9.49 23.09
CA PHE A 69 6.23 -9.93 22.57
C PHE A 69 7.41 -9.45 23.42
N ASP A 70 8.44 -10.28 23.47
CA ASP A 70 9.74 -9.95 24.07
C ASP A 70 10.57 -9.18 23.03
N ILE A 71 10.34 -7.86 22.98
CA ILE A 71 10.96 -6.93 22.03
C ILE A 71 11.46 -5.68 22.73
N GLU A 72 12.50 -5.08 22.19
CA GLU A 72 12.91 -3.71 22.47
C GLU A 72 12.32 -2.79 21.39
N LEU A 73 11.29 -2.02 21.76
CA LEU A 73 10.73 -1.02 20.88
C LEU A 73 11.57 0.26 20.93
N LYS A 74 12.03 0.71 19.76
CA LYS A 74 12.80 1.95 19.56
C LYS A 74 11.97 2.95 18.77
N PRO A 75 11.24 3.85 19.42
CA PRO A 75 10.45 4.84 18.72
C PRO A 75 11.35 5.93 18.13
N VAL A 76 11.05 6.31 16.89
CA VAL A 76 11.78 7.32 16.12
C VAL A 76 10.78 8.37 15.64
N LEU A 77 10.90 9.59 16.15
CA LEU A 77 10.08 10.71 15.67
C LEU A 77 10.58 11.14 14.30
N VAL A 78 9.67 11.19 13.30
CA VAL A 78 9.98 11.57 11.91
C VAL A 78 9.16 12.79 11.47
N GLY A 79 9.74 13.56 10.56
CA GLY A 79 9.08 14.70 9.93
C GLY A 79 8.46 14.35 8.58
N GLU A 80 8.32 15.38 7.75
CA GLU A 80 7.70 15.29 6.44
C GLU A 80 8.37 14.27 5.52
N GLU A 81 7.57 13.70 4.64
CA GLU A 81 7.99 12.83 3.56
C GLU A 81 8.70 13.63 2.46
N SER A 82 9.60 12.97 1.71
CA SER A 82 10.15 13.61 0.53
C SER A 82 9.07 13.78 -0.55
N LEU A 83 9.05 14.91 -1.23
CA LEU A 83 8.13 15.17 -2.36
C LEU A 83 8.27 14.14 -3.48
N GLU A 84 9.45 13.53 -3.62
CA GLU A 84 9.67 12.44 -4.59
C GLU A 84 8.89 11.18 -4.23
N ALA A 85 8.63 10.94 -2.95
CA ALA A 85 7.84 9.79 -2.51
C ALA A 85 6.33 10.05 -2.60
N LEU A 86 5.90 11.32 -2.58
CA LEU A 86 4.51 11.74 -2.50
C LEU A 86 4.15 12.69 -3.65
N HIS A 87 3.68 12.15 -4.79
CA HIS A 87 3.43 12.94 -6.00
C HIS A 87 2.16 13.80 -5.94
N GLU A 88 1.13 13.37 -5.22
CA GLU A 88 -0.17 14.02 -5.13
C GLU A 88 -0.50 14.28 -3.66
N PRO A 89 0.24 15.19 -2.97
CA PRO A 89 0.12 15.35 -1.51
C PRO A 89 -1.28 15.77 -1.07
N THR A 90 -1.97 16.60 -1.84
CA THR A 90 -3.33 17.04 -1.52
C THR A 90 -4.31 15.88 -1.57
N LEU A 91 -4.31 15.09 -2.65
CA LEU A 91 -5.18 13.91 -2.78
C LEU A 91 -4.84 12.87 -1.70
N TYR A 92 -3.54 12.65 -1.45
CA TYR A 92 -3.07 11.73 -0.43
C TYR A 92 -3.62 12.10 0.95
N ASN A 93 -3.48 13.35 1.35
CA ASN A 93 -3.95 13.79 2.66
C ASN A 93 -5.48 13.63 2.80
N TYR A 94 -6.25 14.05 1.81
CA TYR A 94 -7.71 13.83 1.84
C TYR A 94 -8.06 12.35 1.94
N TYR A 95 -7.40 11.52 1.14
CA TYR A 95 -7.64 10.08 1.18
C TYR A 95 -7.28 9.48 2.53
N CYS A 96 -6.09 9.77 3.08
CA CYS A 96 -5.64 9.20 4.35
C CYS A 96 -6.59 9.52 5.50
N LEU A 97 -7.07 10.77 5.59
CA LEU A 97 -8.04 11.16 6.60
C LEU A 97 -9.34 10.35 6.48
N GLN A 98 -9.86 10.23 5.26
CA GLN A 98 -11.09 9.48 4.98
C GLN A 98 -10.91 7.97 5.23
N ASP A 99 -9.78 7.41 4.81
CA ASP A 99 -9.47 5.98 4.99
C ASP A 99 -9.38 5.63 6.46
N VAL A 100 -8.64 6.41 7.25
CA VAL A 100 -8.48 6.19 8.69
C VAL A 100 -9.82 6.26 9.43
N GLN A 101 -10.70 7.22 9.10
CA GLN A 101 -12.04 7.29 9.66
C GLN A 101 -12.87 6.03 9.39
N ARG A 102 -12.68 5.42 8.21
CA ARG A 102 -13.41 4.22 7.79
C ARG A 102 -12.88 2.96 8.47
N ILE A 103 -11.55 2.82 8.58
CA ILE A 103 -10.94 1.57 9.06
C ILE A 103 -10.80 1.50 10.58
N ALA A 104 -10.68 2.61 11.29
CA ALA A 104 -10.47 2.65 12.73
C ALA A 104 -11.47 1.78 13.54
N PRO A 105 -12.78 1.78 13.25
CA PRO A 105 -13.75 0.95 13.96
C PRO A 105 -13.52 -0.57 13.84
N PHE A 106 -12.91 -1.02 12.73
CA PHE A 106 -12.63 -2.44 12.52
C PHE A 106 -11.42 -2.95 13.29
N TYR A 107 -10.61 -2.02 13.82
CA TYR A 107 -9.49 -2.30 14.71
C TYR A 107 -9.82 -2.03 16.20
N ASP A 108 -11.06 -1.64 16.53
CA ASP A 108 -11.46 -1.10 17.85
C ASP A 108 -10.56 0.08 18.28
N ILE A 109 -10.28 0.97 17.36
CA ILE A 109 -9.42 2.14 17.56
C ILE A 109 -10.25 3.41 17.35
N GLU A 110 -10.02 4.42 18.18
CA GLU A 110 -10.68 5.70 18.08
C GLU A 110 -9.92 6.65 17.16
N PHE A 111 -10.65 7.35 16.28
CA PHE A 111 -10.15 8.45 15.48
C PHE A 111 -11.10 9.64 15.56
N PRO A 112 -10.78 10.69 16.35
CA PRO A 112 -11.75 11.76 16.68
C PRO A 112 -11.85 12.86 15.62
N ALA A 113 -10.88 12.96 14.69
CA ALA A 113 -10.75 14.11 13.80
C ALA A 113 -11.69 14.05 12.59
N LYS A 114 -12.18 15.21 12.15
CA LYS A 114 -12.88 15.42 10.87
C LYS A 114 -12.03 16.16 9.84
N SER A 115 -10.93 16.75 10.26
CA SER A 115 -9.97 17.49 9.42
C SER A 115 -8.57 17.31 9.97
N TYR A 116 -7.56 17.68 9.17
CA TYR A 116 -6.20 17.77 9.67
C TYR A 116 -6.08 18.80 10.77
N PRO A 117 -5.18 18.58 11.75
CA PRO A 117 -4.92 19.53 12.82
C PRO A 117 -4.38 20.87 12.31
N ALA A 118 -4.67 21.95 13.03
CA ALA A 118 -4.08 23.25 12.77
C ALA A 118 -2.55 23.21 12.90
N ARG A 119 -1.85 23.98 12.05
CA ARG A 119 -0.39 23.98 11.98
C ARG A 119 0.28 24.30 13.32
N GLU A 120 -0.30 25.21 14.09
CA GLU A 120 0.19 25.62 15.41
C GLU A 120 0.17 24.45 16.40
N LEU A 121 -0.89 23.63 16.35
CA LEU A 121 -0.99 22.43 17.19
C LEU A 121 0.01 21.35 16.75
N VAL A 122 0.28 21.21 15.45
CA VAL A 122 1.30 20.30 14.93
C VAL A 122 2.70 20.73 15.39
N ILE A 123 3.00 22.03 15.36
CA ILE A 123 4.28 22.56 15.87
C ILE A 123 4.42 22.25 17.37
N MET A 124 3.38 22.48 18.16
CA MET A 124 3.36 22.17 19.59
C MET A 124 3.55 20.67 19.84
N ALA A 125 2.84 19.81 19.12
CA ALA A 125 3.00 18.36 19.23
C ALA A 125 4.43 17.90 18.88
N ASN A 126 5.04 18.45 17.84
CA ASN A 126 6.43 18.19 17.50
C ASN A 126 7.40 18.69 18.59
N SER A 127 7.13 19.85 19.22
CA SER A 127 7.92 20.35 20.34
C SER A 127 7.89 19.38 21.53
N ILE A 128 6.69 18.96 21.92
CA ILE A 128 6.50 17.97 22.99
C ILE A 128 7.26 16.68 22.68
N MET A 129 6.97 16.08 21.53
CA MET A 129 7.54 14.78 21.18
C MET A 129 9.05 14.79 20.95
N SER A 130 9.63 15.95 20.61
CA SER A 130 11.08 16.11 20.50
C SER A 130 11.80 16.13 21.85
N ALA A 131 11.09 16.48 22.93
CA ALA A 131 11.62 16.53 24.30
C ALA A 131 11.38 15.23 25.09
N VAL A 132 10.51 14.34 24.59
CA VAL A 132 10.18 13.08 25.27
C VAL A 132 11.30 12.06 25.10
N ASP A 133 11.70 11.41 26.19
CA ASP A 133 12.64 10.30 26.18
C ASP A 133 12.00 9.00 25.64
N GLU A 134 12.83 8.01 25.34
CA GLU A 134 12.39 6.75 24.75
C GLU A 134 11.42 5.97 25.64
N GLN A 135 11.62 6.01 26.96
CA GLN A 135 10.81 5.22 27.90
C GLN A 135 9.37 5.75 27.99
N ASN A 136 9.20 7.07 27.93
CA ASN A 136 7.91 7.73 28.00
C ASN A 136 7.25 7.95 26.63
N PHE A 137 7.96 7.61 25.54
CA PHE A 137 7.54 7.98 24.19
C PHE A 137 6.13 7.47 23.84
N VAL A 138 5.82 6.20 24.05
CA VAL A 138 4.53 5.60 23.64
C VAL A 138 3.37 6.22 24.40
N ASP A 139 3.51 6.41 25.70
CA ASP A 139 2.46 6.96 26.56
C ASP A 139 2.20 8.43 26.24
N ILE A 140 3.26 9.23 26.08
CA ILE A 140 3.11 10.65 25.75
C ILE A 140 2.64 10.82 24.31
N ALA A 141 3.17 10.05 23.35
CA ALA A 141 2.70 10.08 21.96
C ALA A 141 1.21 9.73 21.84
N THR A 142 0.72 8.78 22.63
CA THR A 142 -0.71 8.47 22.69
C THR A 142 -1.52 9.67 23.16
N GLN A 143 -1.12 10.32 24.25
CA GLN A 143 -1.81 11.50 24.78
C GLN A 143 -1.75 12.69 23.82
N VAL A 144 -0.57 12.97 23.27
CA VAL A 144 -0.35 14.06 22.29
C VAL A 144 -1.18 13.80 21.03
N SER A 145 -1.20 12.57 20.54
CA SER A 145 -1.94 12.20 19.34
C SER A 145 -3.44 12.41 19.53
N PHE A 146 -4.02 11.97 20.65
CA PHE A 146 -5.45 12.23 20.95
C PHE A 146 -5.74 13.72 21.08
N ALA A 147 -4.90 14.48 21.81
CA ALA A 147 -5.10 15.91 21.97
C ALA A 147 -4.99 16.66 20.63
N LEU A 148 -4.03 16.29 19.79
CA LEU A 148 -3.81 16.89 18.48
C LEU A 148 -4.99 16.65 17.54
N TRP A 149 -5.38 15.37 17.37
CA TRP A 149 -6.44 14.98 16.43
C TRP A 149 -7.85 15.34 16.91
N SER A 150 -8.06 15.58 18.20
CA SER A 150 -9.30 16.17 18.74
C SER A 150 -9.30 17.70 18.79
N GLY A 151 -8.20 18.37 18.38
CA GLY A 151 -8.06 19.83 18.46
C GLY A 151 -8.01 20.37 19.88
N ASN A 152 -7.64 19.55 20.87
CA ASN A 152 -7.60 19.95 22.30
C ASN A 152 -6.29 20.67 22.66
N SER A 153 -6.23 21.98 22.35
CA SER A 153 -5.07 22.81 22.63
C SER A 153 -4.73 22.86 24.12
N LYS A 154 -5.73 22.92 25.02
CA LYS A 154 -5.51 22.96 26.48
C LYS A 154 -4.77 21.72 26.98
N LYS A 155 -5.07 20.55 26.43
CA LYS A 155 -4.36 19.31 26.80
C LYS A 155 -2.92 19.33 26.29
N LEU A 156 -2.69 19.83 25.06
CA LEU A 156 -1.34 20.00 24.52
C LEU A 156 -0.54 21.01 25.34
N ASP A 157 -1.13 22.15 25.73
CA ASP A 157 -0.50 23.15 26.60
C ASP A 157 -0.08 22.55 27.95
N ALA A 158 -0.96 21.73 28.55
CA ALA A 158 -0.65 21.07 29.82
C ALA A 158 0.53 20.09 29.69
N ILE A 159 0.63 19.34 28.59
CA ILE A 159 1.75 18.41 28.33
C ILE A 159 3.03 19.20 28.04
N SER A 160 2.92 20.33 27.28
CA SER A 160 4.05 21.14 26.88
C SER A 160 4.73 21.83 28.08
N SER A 161 4.03 21.99 29.21
CA SER A 161 4.64 22.50 30.46
C SER A 161 5.73 21.58 31.05
N THR A 162 5.68 20.30 30.71
CA THR A 162 6.67 19.30 31.15
C THR A 162 7.67 18.97 30.04
N TYR A 163 7.20 18.89 28.78
CA TYR A 163 7.99 18.49 27.62
C TYR A 163 8.02 19.64 26.61
N PHE A 164 9.17 20.28 26.46
CA PHE A 164 9.32 21.37 25.51
C PHE A 164 10.68 21.30 24.81
N ALA A 165 10.66 21.42 23.50
CA ALA A 165 11.85 21.56 22.68
C ALA A 165 11.79 22.86 21.87
N THR A 166 12.92 23.53 21.75
CA THR A 166 13.09 24.70 20.88
C THR A 166 13.00 24.33 19.41
N SER A 167 12.77 25.30 18.53
CA SER A 167 12.71 25.07 17.08
C SER A 167 13.98 24.39 16.52
N GLY A 168 15.16 24.70 17.09
CA GLY A 168 16.42 24.05 16.73
C GLY A 168 16.44 22.57 17.10
N GLN A 169 16.03 22.24 18.31
CA GLN A 169 15.94 20.84 18.81
C GLN A 169 14.89 20.03 18.03
N ILE A 170 13.73 20.63 17.72
CA ILE A 170 12.72 20.00 16.88
C ILE A 170 13.32 19.64 15.52
N LYS A 171 13.96 20.61 14.84
CA LYS A 171 14.58 20.40 13.54
C LYS A 171 15.63 19.28 13.57
N GLU A 172 16.49 19.30 14.57
CA GLU A 172 17.53 18.28 14.76
C GLU A 172 16.89 16.89 14.97
N LYS A 173 15.92 16.76 15.87
CA LYS A 173 15.24 15.49 16.17
C LYS A 173 14.56 14.91 14.95
N LEU A 174 13.80 15.72 14.20
CA LEU A 174 13.10 15.31 12.98
C LEU A 174 14.08 14.93 11.86
N ASN A 175 15.17 15.69 11.68
CA ASN A 175 16.17 15.36 10.67
C ASN A 175 16.86 14.02 11.00
N ASN A 176 17.28 13.81 12.23
CA ASN A 176 17.88 12.53 12.66
C ASN A 176 16.90 11.37 12.45
N GLY A 177 15.62 11.54 12.81
CA GLY A 177 14.60 10.54 12.57
C GLY A 177 14.39 10.24 11.09
N ASN A 178 14.36 11.26 10.24
CA ASN A 178 14.27 11.11 8.80
C ASN A 178 15.49 10.39 8.21
N GLU A 179 16.69 10.67 8.67
CA GLU A 179 17.91 9.98 8.25
C GLU A 179 17.87 8.49 8.63
N ILE A 180 17.46 8.15 9.86
CA ILE A 180 17.28 6.77 10.30
C ILE A 180 16.24 6.07 9.41
N ARG A 181 15.06 6.66 9.22
CA ARG A 181 13.98 6.11 8.38
C ARG A 181 14.46 5.87 6.94
N ASN A 182 15.08 6.88 6.34
CA ASN A 182 15.58 6.81 4.96
C ASN A 182 16.70 5.77 4.82
N GLY A 183 17.60 5.67 5.83
CA GLY A 183 18.65 4.65 5.90
C GLY A 183 18.11 3.23 5.99
N LYS A 184 16.90 3.04 6.54
CA LYS A 184 16.17 1.76 6.53
C LYS A 184 15.40 1.54 5.22
N GLY A 185 15.43 2.49 4.29
CA GLY A 185 14.79 2.37 2.97
C GLY A 185 13.30 2.68 2.97
N TYR A 186 12.81 3.45 3.95
CA TYR A 186 11.40 3.83 4.03
C TYR A 186 11.19 5.35 3.96
N TYR A 187 9.93 5.80 3.81
CA TYR A 187 9.63 7.19 3.46
C TYR A 187 8.37 7.76 4.15
N PHE A 188 7.51 6.95 4.81
CA PHE A 188 6.34 7.39 5.56
C PHE A 188 6.52 7.25 7.07
N GLY A 189 5.59 7.86 7.84
CA GLY A 189 5.33 7.51 9.23
C GLY A 189 4.57 6.20 9.39
N SER A 190 4.13 5.91 10.61
CA SER A 190 3.33 4.71 10.92
C SER A 190 3.96 3.40 10.46
N ALA A 191 5.28 3.27 10.53
CA ALA A 191 5.97 2.09 10.03
C ALA A 191 6.86 1.44 11.07
N PHE A 192 6.94 0.12 11.01
CA PHE A 192 7.87 -0.67 11.81
C PHE A 192 8.98 -1.21 10.94
N TYR A 193 10.18 -1.25 11.47
CA TYR A 193 11.32 -1.91 10.86
C TYR A 193 11.87 -2.97 11.82
N TYR A 194 11.97 -4.19 11.34
CA TYR A 194 12.57 -5.30 12.07
C TYR A 194 13.44 -6.14 11.13
N GLU A 195 14.72 -6.28 11.45
CA GLU A 195 15.67 -7.17 10.78
C GLU A 195 15.55 -7.16 9.23
N LYS A 196 15.73 -5.98 8.62
CA LYS A 196 15.63 -5.69 7.17
C LYS A 196 14.24 -5.78 6.54
N GLU A 197 13.21 -5.91 7.33
CA GLU A 197 11.83 -5.87 6.86
C GLU A 197 11.09 -4.63 7.34
N LEU A 198 10.18 -4.15 6.51
CA LEU A 198 9.32 -3.00 6.78
C LEU A 198 7.86 -3.43 6.84
N TYR A 199 7.11 -2.85 7.79
CA TYR A 199 5.70 -3.13 8.04
C TYR A 199 4.98 -1.81 8.23
N TRP A 200 4.12 -1.44 7.29
CA TRP A 200 3.46 -0.15 7.30
C TRP A 200 2.04 -0.22 7.86
N GLY A 201 1.76 0.62 8.84
CA GLY A 201 0.44 0.77 9.45
C GLY A 201 -0.05 -0.50 10.14
N LEU A 202 -1.31 -0.49 10.52
CA LEU A 202 -1.98 -1.64 11.13
C LEU A 202 -2.11 -2.81 10.17
N ASP A 203 -2.20 -2.54 8.87
CA ASP A 203 -2.37 -3.56 7.83
C ASP A 203 -1.22 -4.56 7.74
N ARG A 204 -0.03 -4.18 8.20
CA ARG A 204 1.17 -5.03 8.14
C ARG A 204 1.63 -5.55 9.51
N LEU A 205 1.00 -5.11 10.59
CA LEU A 205 1.31 -5.65 11.94
C LEU A 205 1.08 -7.17 12.07
N PRO A 206 0.08 -7.79 11.42
CA PRO A 206 -0.05 -9.25 11.46
C PRO A 206 1.18 -9.99 10.96
N TYR A 207 1.90 -9.47 9.98
CA TYR A 207 3.13 -10.08 9.48
C TYR A 207 4.32 -9.90 10.43
N LEU A 208 4.40 -8.77 11.14
CA LEU A 208 5.39 -8.59 12.19
C LEU A 208 5.11 -9.55 13.35
N GLU A 209 3.85 -9.68 13.73
CA GLU A 209 3.37 -10.62 14.74
C GLU A 209 3.74 -12.08 14.37
N GLU A 210 3.44 -12.51 13.14
CA GLU A 210 3.81 -13.81 12.60
C GLU A 210 5.34 -14.02 12.69
N ARG A 211 6.11 -13.04 12.20
CA ARG A 211 7.58 -13.10 12.20
C ARG A 211 8.17 -13.24 13.60
N LEU A 212 7.70 -12.44 14.56
CA LEU A 212 8.16 -12.51 15.95
C LEU A 212 7.73 -13.83 16.63
N THR A 213 6.56 -14.36 16.27
CA THR A 213 6.08 -15.65 16.75
C THR A 213 6.93 -16.80 16.24
N GLU A 214 7.27 -16.83 14.94
CA GLU A 214 8.18 -17.80 14.33
C GLU A 214 9.56 -17.84 15.02
N LEU A 215 10.01 -16.68 15.51
CA LEU A 215 11.30 -16.53 16.18
C LEU A 215 11.24 -16.82 17.69
N GLY A 216 10.07 -17.21 18.22
CA GLY A 216 9.91 -17.53 19.64
C GLY A 216 9.83 -16.31 20.55
N ALA A 217 9.67 -15.10 20.01
CA ALA A 217 9.58 -13.87 20.79
C ALA A 217 8.19 -13.65 21.44
N ARG A 218 7.17 -14.45 21.09
CA ARG A 218 5.84 -14.36 21.72
C ARG A 218 5.88 -14.79 23.17
N LYS A 219 5.35 -13.97 24.07
CA LYS A 219 5.22 -14.29 25.49
C LYS A 219 4.17 -15.40 25.70
N LYS A 220 4.43 -16.34 26.63
CA LYS A 220 3.60 -17.54 26.83
C LYS A 220 2.16 -17.24 27.28
N SER A 221 1.91 -16.07 27.86
CA SER A 221 0.58 -15.63 28.29
C SER A 221 -0.35 -15.29 27.11
N GLU A 222 0.21 -15.01 25.93
CA GLU A 222 -0.55 -14.52 24.79
C GLU A 222 -0.66 -15.60 23.71
N LYS A 223 -1.87 -16.12 23.49
CA LYS A 223 -2.11 -17.22 22.54
C LYS A 223 -2.82 -16.79 21.27
N ASN A 224 -3.45 -15.62 21.26
CA ASN A 224 -4.29 -15.16 20.15
C ASN A 224 -3.54 -14.16 19.26
N GLU A 225 -3.90 -14.12 17.98
CA GLU A 225 -3.50 -13.05 17.07
C GLU A 225 -4.06 -11.71 17.57
N ILE A 226 -3.19 -10.68 17.60
CA ILE A 226 -3.51 -9.40 18.22
C ILE A 226 -4.07 -8.41 17.19
N PHE A 227 -3.55 -8.48 15.96
CA PHE A 227 -3.82 -7.48 14.92
C PHE A 227 -4.75 -7.98 13.82
N THR A 228 -5.65 -8.91 14.15
CA THR A 228 -6.64 -9.42 13.19
C THR A 228 -7.80 -8.43 13.03
N LEU A 229 -8.16 -8.12 11.79
CA LEU A 229 -9.34 -7.34 11.48
C LEU A 229 -10.61 -8.01 11.99
N LYS A 230 -11.44 -7.28 12.72
CA LYS A 230 -12.74 -7.74 13.20
C LYS A 230 -13.82 -7.54 12.14
N LEU A 231 -13.73 -8.31 11.06
CA LEU A 231 -14.75 -8.30 10.02
C LEU A 231 -15.99 -9.04 10.55
N LYS A 232 -17.14 -8.37 10.49
CA LYS A 232 -18.43 -9.01 10.71
C LYS A 232 -18.99 -9.40 9.35
N ALA A 233 -19.29 -10.68 9.16
CA ALA A 233 -20.03 -11.08 7.97
C ALA A 233 -21.35 -10.29 7.92
N PRO A 234 -21.74 -9.74 6.76
CA PRO A 234 -23.01 -9.05 6.64
C PRO A 234 -24.14 -10.02 6.97
N LYS A 235 -25.11 -9.57 7.78
CA LYS A 235 -26.25 -10.39 8.21
C LYS A 235 -27.16 -10.81 7.05
N THR A 236 -27.13 -10.07 5.97
CA THR A 236 -27.79 -10.37 4.70
C THR A 236 -26.83 -10.03 3.58
N LEU A 237 -26.33 -11.03 2.89
CA LEU A 237 -25.40 -10.87 1.77
C LEU A 237 -26.05 -10.31 0.50
N LEU A 238 -27.38 -10.18 0.44
CA LEU A 238 -28.07 -10.05 -0.82
C LEU A 238 -29.19 -9.01 -0.73
N SER A 239 -28.87 -7.81 -1.08
CA SER A 239 -29.78 -7.03 -1.89
C SER A 239 -29.87 -7.73 -3.26
N GLU A 240 -31.07 -8.02 -3.77
CA GLU A 240 -31.30 -8.47 -5.16
C GLU A 240 -30.80 -7.40 -6.17
N LYS A 241 -30.46 -6.21 -5.69
CA LYS A 241 -29.97 -5.09 -6.46
C LYS A 241 -28.49 -5.21 -6.72
N LYS A 242 -28.13 -5.19 -7.98
CA LYS A 242 -26.73 -5.14 -8.40
C LYS A 242 -26.13 -3.77 -8.03
N VAL A 243 -24.86 -3.78 -7.61
CA VAL A 243 -24.04 -2.58 -7.48
C VAL A 243 -23.02 -2.52 -8.61
N ASN A 244 -22.61 -1.31 -8.98
CA ASN A 244 -21.56 -1.12 -9.96
C ASN A 244 -20.21 -1.07 -9.23
N LEU A 245 -19.27 -1.91 -9.63
CA LEU A 245 -17.88 -1.91 -9.17
C LEU A 245 -16.98 -1.44 -10.31
N TYR A 246 -16.41 -0.26 -10.18
CA TYR A 246 -15.40 0.27 -11.11
C TYR A 246 -14.01 -0.08 -10.57
N TYR A 247 -13.25 -0.83 -11.34
CA TYR A 247 -11.90 -1.24 -11.00
C TYR A 247 -10.88 -0.49 -11.84
N TYR A 248 -9.91 0.17 -11.16
CA TYR A 248 -8.85 0.95 -11.80
C TYR A 248 -7.50 0.21 -11.72
N PRO A 249 -7.25 -0.77 -12.59
CA PRO A 249 -5.99 -1.50 -12.65
C PRO A 249 -4.93 -0.76 -13.44
N SER A 250 -3.66 -1.14 -13.23
CA SER A 250 -2.54 -0.70 -14.07
C SER A 250 -1.57 -1.85 -14.33
N LEU A 251 -1.15 -1.99 -15.60
CA LEU A 251 -0.34 -3.15 -16.04
C LEU A 251 1.04 -3.25 -15.39
N ASN A 252 1.58 -2.18 -14.80
CA ASN A 252 2.89 -2.21 -14.11
C ASN A 252 2.76 -2.14 -12.58
N SER A 253 1.61 -2.45 -12.04
CA SER A 253 1.40 -2.39 -10.59
C SER A 253 1.40 -3.79 -9.98
N PRO A 254 2.39 -4.12 -9.11
CA PRO A 254 2.39 -5.37 -8.36
C PRO A 254 1.13 -5.55 -7.49
N TYR A 255 0.65 -4.47 -6.87
CA TYR A 255 -0.57 -4.51 -6.06
C TYR A 255 -1.83 -4.75 -6.92
N THR A 256 -1.85 -4.24 -8.17
CA THR A 256 -2.92 -4.58 -9.11
C THR A 256 -2.91 -6.08 -9.41
N PHE A 257 -1.72 -6.64 -9.72
CA PHE A 257 -1.60 -8.08 -9.94
C PHE A 257 -2.12 -8.88 -8.74
N VAL A 258 -1.65 -8.58 -7.53
CA VAL A 258 -2.07 -9.28 -6.30
C VAL A 258 -3.59 -9.18 -6.06
N SER A 259 -4.23 -8.11 -6.51
CA SER A 259 -5.68 -7.90 -6.32
C SER A 259 -6.56 -8.72 -7.28
N THR A 260 -6.07 -9.10 -8.47
CA THR A 260 -6.91 -9.64 -9.56
C THR A 260 -7.70 -10.89 -9.15
N LYS A 261 -7.07 -11.82 -8.43
CA LYS A 261 -7.74 -13.04 -7.96
C LYS A 261 -8.94 -12.71 -7.07
N ARG A 262 -8.76 -11.79 -6.10
CA ARG A 262 -9.85 -11.38 -5.19
C ARG A 262 -10.97 -10.62 -5.91
N ILE A 263 -10.61 -9.82 -6.92
CA ILE A 263 -11.63 -9.13 -7.73
C ILE A 263 -12.42 -10.13 -8.59
N ARG A 264 -11.79 -11.18 -9.10
CA ARG A 264 -12.48 -12.27 -9.77
C ARG A 264 -13.46 -12.95 -8.83
N GLU A 265 -13.02 -13.33 -7.63
CA GLU A 265 -13.86 -13.95 -6.60
C GLU A 265 -15.07 -13.04 -6.27
N ILE A 266 -14.85 -11.72 -6.07
CA ILE A 266 -15.95 -10.78 -5.83
C ILE A 266 -16.91 -10.73 -7.02
N ARG A 267 -16.42 -10.68 -8.26
CA ARG A 267 -17.26 -10.66 -9.45
C ARG A 267 -18.13 -11.93 -9.56
N ASP A 268 -17.55 -13.06 -9.21
CA ASP A 268 -18.20 -14.37 -9.39
C ASP A 268 -19.16 -14.68 -8.23
N ASP A 269 -18.86 -14.20 -7.00
CA ASP A 269 -19.62 -14.52 -5.80
C ASP A 269 -20.70 -13.50 -5.41
N TYR A 270 -20.62 -12.26 -5.96
CA TYR A 270 -21.52 -11.17 -5.55
C TYR A 270 -22.30 -10.60 -6.75
N PRO A 271 -23.53 -10.07 -6.53
CA PRO A 271 -24.36 -9.48 -7.59
C PRO A 271 -23.81 -8.08 -7.97
N ILE A 272 -22.72 -8.05 -8.70
CA ILE A 272 -22.10 -6.81 -9.16
C ILE A 272 -22.04 -6.71 -10.69
N ASN A 273 -22.00 -5.47 -11.17
CA ASN A 273 -21.57 -5.14 -12.53
C ASN A 273 -20.13 -4.64 -12.45
N LEU A 274 -19.17 -5.40 -12.95
CA LEU A 274 -17.77 -5.02 -12.97
C LEU A 274 -17.46 -4.16 -14.19
N HIS A 275 -16.94 -2.95 -13.97
CA HIS A 275 -16.53 -2.01 -15.01
C HIS A 275 -15.02 -1.82 -14.98
N MET A 276 -14.35 -2.12 -16.07
CA MET A 276 -12.90 -1.99 -16.19
C MET A 276 -12.52 -0.54 -16.53
N LYS A 277 -11.69 0.06 -15.69
CA LYS A 277 -11.19 1.44 -15.81
C LYS A 277 -9.66 1.50 -15.75
N PRO A 278 -8.94 0.80 -16.66
CA PRO A 278 -7.48 0.78 -16.58
C PRO A 278 -6.88 2.18 -16.68
N VAL A 279 -5.74 2.36 -15.98
CA VAL A 279 -4.99 3.61 -15.97
C VAL A 279 -3.53 3.37 -16.32
N LEU A 280 -2.88 4.39 -16.88
CA LEU A 280 -1.46 4.30 -17.21
C LEU A 280 -0.60 4.10 -15.96
N PRO A 281 0.46 3.28 -16.04
CA PRO A 281 1.48 3.21 -14.99
C PRO A 281 2.02 4.58 -14.59
N MET A 282 2.29 4.80 -13.31
CA MET A 282 2.79 6.07 -12.77
C MET A 282 4.01 6.60 -13.56
N LEU A 283 4.98 5.74 -13.85
CA LEU A 283 6.16 6.11 -14.65
C LEU A 283 5.80 6.61 -16.05
N MET A 284 4.67 6.16 -16.63
CA MET A 284 4.19 6.62 -17.93
C MET A 284 3.34 7.89 -17.84
N ARG A 285 2.97 8.30 -16.61
CA ARG A 285 2.34 9.58 -16.26
C ARG A 285 3.35 10.62 -15.76
N MET A 286 4.64 10.41 -16.00
CA MET A 286 5.75 11.28 -15.55
C MET A 286 5.90 11.37 -14.02
N MET A 287 5.40 10.38 -13.30
CA MET A 287 5.56 10.28 -11.84
C MET A 287 6.73 9.35 -11.55
N ASN A 288 7.86 9.89 -11.13
CA ASN A 288 9.03 9.10 -10.77
C ASN A 288 8.77 8.31 -9.48
N ILE A 289 9.29 7.09 -9.41
CA ILE A 289 9.20 6.25 -8.21
C ILE A 289 10.61 6.12 -7.64
N PRO A 290 10.90 6.70 -6.46
CA PRO A 290 12.18 6.53 -5.80
C PRO A 290 12.54 5.05 -5.62
N THR A 291 13.83 4.75 -5.66
CA THR A 291 14.30 3.35 -5.60
C THR A 291 13.86 2.63 -4.32
N ASN A 292 13.88 3.29 -3.17
CA ASN A 292 13.41 2.72 -1.90
C ASN A 292 11.92 2.40 -1.95
N LYS A 293 11.09 3.30 -2.50
CA LYS A 293 9.65 3.08 -2.71
C LYS A 293 9.39 1.90 -3.64
N ALA A 294 10.11 1.80 -4.74
CA ALA A 294 9.98 0.67 -5.67
C ALA A 294 10.35 -0.66 -5.01
N LYS A 295 11.43 -0.70 -4.24
CA LYS A 295 11.84 -1.90 -3.48
C LYS A 295 10.80 -2.31 -2.46
N TYR A 296 10.29 -1.37 -1.66
CA TYR A 296 9.25 -1.65 -0.69
C TYR A 296 7.98 -2.20 -1.36
N ILE A 297 7.47 -1.54 -2.42
CA ILE A 297 6.28 -1.99 -3.14
C ILE A 297 6.43 -3.43 -3.65
N LEU A 298 7.58 -3.78 -4.22
CA LEU A 298 7.84 -5.13 -4.74
C LEU A 298 7.88 -6.18 -3.62
N SER A 299 8.61 -5.91 -2.54
CA SER A 299 8.74 -6.84 -1.41
C SER A 299 7.42 -7.01 -0.66
N ASP A 300 6.68 -5.92 -0.47
CA ASP A 300 5.39 -5.93 0.20
C ASP A 300 4.30 -6.61 -0.64
N ALA A 301 4.22 -6.30 -1.94
CA ALA A 301 3.29 -6.98 -2.84
C ALA A 301 3.61 -8.48 -2.97
N ALA A 302 4.89 -8.88 -2.93
CA ALA A 302 5.27 -10.30 -2.90
C ALA A 302 4.78 -11.00 -1.62
N ARG A 303 4.86 -10.31 -0.47
CA ARG A 303 4.33 -10.80 0.81
C ARG A 303 2.81 -10.96 0.76
N GLU A 304 2.10 -9.94 0.27
CA GLU A 304 0.65 -9.97 0.06
C GLU A 304 0.23 -11.07 -0.92
N GLY A 305 0.97 -11.23 -2.03
CA GLY A 305 0.71 -12.29 -3.01
C GLY A 305 0.77 -13.70 -2.40
N ARG A 306 1.72 -13.95 -1.50
CA ARG A 306 1.80 -15.22 -0.77
C ARG A 306 0.60 -15.44 0.14
N LYS A 307 0.19 -14.41 0.88
CA LYS A 307 -1.00 -14.48 1.76
C LYS A 307 -2.26 -14.89 1.00
N TYR A 308 -2.46 -14.35 -0.18
CA TYR A 308 -3.66 -14.61 -0.99
C TYR A 308 -3.49 -15.73 -2.03
N ALA A 309 -2.40 -16.52 -1.95
CA ALA A 309 -2.08 -17.58 -2.90
C ALA A 309 -2.14 -17.09 -4.37
N HIS A 310 -1.58 -15.90 -4.60
CA HIS A 310 -1.47 -15.26 -5.91
C HIS A 310 -0.07 -14.64 -6.05
N GLU A 311 0.93 -15.52 -6.15
CA GLU A 311 2.34 -15.16 -6.01
C GLU A 311 2.93 -14.62 -7.30
N MET A 312 3.75 -13.58 -7.17
CA MET A 312 4.69 -13.17 -8.21
C MET A 312 5.81 -14.21 -8.32
N LYS A 313 6.16 -14.56 -9.56
CA LYS A 313 7.22 -15.55 -9.86
C LYS A 313 8.30 -14.91 -10.73
N THR A 314 8.23 -15.13 -12.06
CA THR A 314 9.13 -14.48 -13.01
C THR A 314 8.49 -13.21 -13.53
N ILE A 315 9.17 -12.07 -13.37
CA ILE A 315 8.63 -10.77 -13.76
C ILE A 315 9.29 -10.25 -15.03
N HIS A 316 8.47 -9.84 -15.98
CA HIS A 316 8.85 -9.02 -17.12
C HIS A 316 8.13 -7.68 -17.07
N SER A 317 8.87 -6.60 -16.79
CA SER A 317 8.28 -5.26 -16.65
C SER A 317 7.58 -4.81 -17.94
N PRO A 318 6.28 -4.48 -17.88
CA PRO A 318 5.48 -4.10 -19.06
C PRO A 318 5.64 -2.63 -19.47
N ILE A 319 6.54 -1.88 -18.86
CA ILE A 319 6.69 -0.43 -19.07
C ILE A 319 7.04 -0.07 -20.52
N GLY A 320 6.44 1.01 -21.02
CA GLY A 320 6.78 1.61 -22.30
C GLY A 320 6.00 1.03 -23.48
N LYS A 321 6.70 0.55 -24.51
CA LYS A 321 6.08 -0.01 -25.72
C LYS A 321 5.15 -1.18 -25.44
N PRO A 322 5.52 -2.19 -24.60
CA PRO A 322 4.64 -3.30 -24.28
C PRO A 322 3.29 -2.84 -23.74
N ALA A 323 3.27 -1.99 -22.70
CA ALA A 323 2.02 -1.49 -22.15
C ALA A 323 1.17 -0.72 -23.17
N ARG A 324 1.81 0.16 -23.97
CA ARG A 324 1.07 0.92 -24.98
C ARG A 324 0.38 0.02 -26.01
N LYS A 325 1.08 -1.04 -26.41
CA LYS A 325 0.55 -1.99 -27.40
C LYS A 325 -0.61 -2.78 -26.82
N SER A 326 -0.46 -3.32 -25.60
CA SER A 326 -1.55 -4.00 -24.92
C SER A 326 -2.76 -3.10 -24.67
N TYR A 327 -2.54 -1.85 -24.22
CA TYR A 327 -3.64 -0.90 -24.04
C TYR A 327 -4.33 -0.50 -25.35
N SER A 328 -3.67 -0.58 -26.51
CA SER A 328 -4.32 -0.23 -27.77
C SER A 328 -5.44 -1.21 -28.15
N LEU A 329 -5.35 -2.47 -27.73
CA LEU A 329 -6.38 -3.48 -27.97
C LEU A 329 -7.50 -3.46 -26.91
N PHE A 330 -7.25 -2.85 -25.73
CA PHE A 330 -8.18 -2.92 -24.61
C PHE A 330 -9.58 -2.41 -24.95
N PRO A 331 -9.81 -1.26 -25.64
CA PRO A 331 -11.16 -0.77 -25.89
C PRO A 331 -12.05 -1.77 -26.63
N ALA A 332 -11.57 -2.38 -27.72
CA ALA A 332 -12.33 -3.34 -28.49
C ALA A 332 -12.57 -4.65 -27.71
N ILE A 333 -11.62 -5.06 -26.89
CA ILE A 333 -11.75 -6.26 -26.05
C ILE A 333 -12.74 -6.02 -24.91
N ASP A 334 -12.73 -4.82 -24.30
CA ASP A 334 -13.67 -4.44 -23.24
C ASP A 334 -15.09 -4.31 -23.77
N GLU A 335 -15.28 -3.74 -24.97
CA GLU A 335 -16.56 -3.69 -25.67
C GLU A 335 -17.12 -5.08 -25.96
N ALA A 336 -16.25 -6.04 -26.25
CA ALA A 336 -16.61 -7.47 -26.40
C ALA A 336 -16.87 -8.18 -25.03
N GLY A 337 -16.85 -7.47 -23.92
CA GLY A 337 -17.10 -8.01 -22.57
C GLY A 337 -15.96 -8.85 -22.00
N LYS A 338 -14.73 -8.71 -22.51
CA LYS A 338 -13.55 -9.48 -22.10
C LYS A 338 -12.46 -8.63 -21.43
N GLY A 339 -12.81 -7.40 -21.02
CA GLY A 339 -11.83 -6.44 -20.47
C GLY A 339 -11.13 -6.93 -19.21
N PHE A 340 -11.85 -7.58 -18.27
CA PHE A 340 -11.26 -8.11 -17.04
C PHE A 340 -10.30 -9.27 -17.34
N GLU A 341 -10.75 -10.28 -18.08
CA GLU A 341 -9.94 -11.45 -18.43
C GLU A 341 -8.68 -11.06 -19.18
N TYR A 342 -8.78 -10.08 -20.08
CA TYR A 342 -7.64 -9.55 -20.81
C TYR A 342 -6.59 -8.88 -19.89
N ILE A 343 -7.00 -7.95 -19.03
CA ILE A 343 -6.09 -7.27 -18.08
C ILE A 343 -5.47 -8.26 -17.10
N GLU A 344 -6.25 -9.22 -16.61
CA GLU A 344 -5.77 -10.27 -15.72
C GLU A 344 -4.73 -11.16 -16.38
N ALA A 345 -4.96 -11.61 -17.62
CA ALA A 345 -4.01 -12.41 -18.37
C ALA A 345 -2.70 -11.65 -18.66
N LEU A 346 -2.78 -10.36 -19.00
CA LEU A 346 -1.60 -9.51 -19.16
C LEU A 346 -0.79 -9.36 -17.87
N LEU A 347 -1.46 -9.19 -16.73
CA LEU A 347 -0.82 -9.10 -15.42
C LEU A 347 -0.17 -10.44 -15.04
N LYS A 348 -0.86 -11.56 -15.25
CA LYS A 348 -0.31 -12.90 -15.04
C LYS A 348 0.94 -13.13 -15.90
N ALA A 349 0.86 -12.84 -17.18
CA ALA A 349 1.98 -12.95 -18.11
C ALA A 349 3.19 -12.12 -17.66
N SER A 350 2.94 -10.88 -17.18
CA SER A 350 4.00 -9.99 -16.70
C SER A 350 4.60 -10.39 -15.35
N PHE A 351 3.79 -10.81 -14.37
CA PHE A 351 4.22 -10.98 -12.98
C PHE A 351 4.40 -12.44 -12.53
N GLN A 352 3.91 -13.40 -13.30
CA GLN A 352 4.13 -14.83 -13.02
C GLN A 352 4.94 -15.54 -14.10
N ASP A 353 4.62 -15.29 -15.38
CA ASP A 353 5.15 -16.08 -16.47
C ASP A 353 6.41 -15.45 -17.11
N GLY A 354 6.71 -14.19 -16.77
CA GLY A 354 7.88 -13.45 -17.28
C GLY A 354 7.79 -13.14 -18.79
N ILE A 355 6.57 -13.04 -19.30
CA ILE A 355 6.28 -12.82 -20.74
C ILE A 355 6.27 -11.33 -21.05
N ASN A 356 6.80 -10.97 -22.22
CA ASN A 356 6.67 -9.63 -22.77
C ASN A 356 5.26 -9.44 -23.35
N ILE A 357 4.39 -8.76 -22.63
CA ILE A 357 3.00 -8.50 -23.05
C ILE A 357 2.86 -7.65 -24.32
N GLY A 358 3.95 -7.10 -24.85
CA GLY A 358 3.95 -6.39 -26.14
C GLY A 358 4.40 -7.27 -27.31
N ASP A 359 4.59 -8.55 -27.12
CA ASP A 359 4.91 -9.48 -28.18
C ASP A 359 3.66 -9.76 -29.06
N ASP A 360 3.83 -9.76 -30.39
CA ASP A 360 2.71 -9.90 -31.31
C ASP A 360 2.05 -11.27 -31.23
N ASN A 361 2.87 -12.34 -31.17
CA ASN A 361 2.35 -13.71 -31.13
C ASN A 361 1.60 -13.93 -29.79
N PHE A 362 2.15 -13.44 -28.68
CA PHE A 362 1.47 -13.53 -27.38
C PHE A 362 0.12 -12.81 -27.39
N LEU A 363 0.04 -11.60 -27.97
CA LEU A 363 -1.22 -10.86 -28.03
C LEU A 363 -2.25 -11.54 -28.94
N GLU A 364 -1.81 -12.11 -30.07
CA GLU A 364 -2.67 -12.90 -30.97
C GLU A 364 -3.24 -14.13 -30.27
N GLU A 365 -2.36 -14.94 -29.66
CA GLU A 365 -2.77 -16.13 -28.89
C GLU A 365 -3.76 -15.73 -27.76
N LEU A 366 -3.46 -14.69 -26.99
CA LEU A 366 -4.34 -14.23 -25.92
C LEU A 366 -5.73 -13.81 -26.42
N VAL A 367 -5.80 -13.08 -27.54
CA VAL A 367 -7.08 -12.63 -28.11
C VAL A 367 -7.91 -13.84 -28.57
N ILE A 368 -7.25 -14.83 -29.22
CA ILE A 368 -7.90 -16.07 -29.64
C ILE A 368 -8.38 -16.88 -28.42
N ASP A 369 -7.58 -17.00 -27.39
CA ASP A 369 -7.93 -17.71 -26.14
C ASP A 369 -9.13 -17.05 -25.42
N LEU A 370 -9.32 -15.75 -25.59
CA LEU A 370 -10.50 -15.03 -25.09
C LEU A 370 -11.75 -15.27 -25.96
N GLY A 371 -11.63 -16.03 -27.04
CA GLY A 371 -12.72 -16.31 -27.96
C GLY A 371 -13.02 -15.18 -28.94
N LEU A 372 -12.06 -14.28 -29.18
CA LEU A 372 -12.21 -13.10 -30.04
C LEU A 372 -11.48 -13.28 -31.38
N ASP A 373 -11.97 -12.61 -32.43
CA ASP A 373 -11.36 -12.63 -33.78
C ASP A 373 -10.13 -11.66 -33.80
N TRP A 374 -8.94 -12.23 -33.89
CA TRP A 374 -7.71 -11.48 -34.03
C TRP A 374 -7.70 -10.52 -35.23
N THR A 375 -8.28 -10.95 -36.38
CA THR A 375 -8.33 -10.11 -37.58
C THR A 375 -9.11 -8.80 -37.34
N MET A 376 -10.09 -8.85 -36.48
CA MET A 376 -10.87 -7.65 -36.08
C MET A 376 -10.16 -6.83 -35.03
N ILE A 377 -9.71 -7.46 -33.95
CA ILE A 377 -9.09 -6.79 -32.78
C ILE A 377 -7.73 -6.16 -33.15
N SER A 378 -6.93 -6.83 -34.00
CA SER A 378 -5.60 -6.33 -34.40
C SER A 378 -5.61 -5.03 -35.20
N LYS A 379 -6.75 -4.61 -35.74
CA LYS A 379 -6.90 -3.28 -36.36
C LYS A 379 -6.62 -2.11 -35.43
N ASP A 380 -6.80 -2.34 -34.13
CA ASP A 380 -6.52 -1.35 -33.09
C ASP A 380 -5.06 -1.33 -32.63
N LEU A 381 -4.22 -2.25 -33.12
CA LEU A 381 -2.79 -2.24 -32.79
C LEU A 381 -2.15 -0.90 -33.13
N ASN A 382 -1.45 -0.34 -32.13
CA ASN A 382 -0.77 0.94 -32.23
C ASN A 382 -1.66 2.18 -32.47
N THR A 383 -2.98 2.05 -32.41
CA THR A 383 -3.90 3.21 -32.40
C THR A 383 -3.67 4.06 -31.17
N LYS A 384 -4.28 5.25 -31.11
CA LYS A 384 -4.15 6.17 -29.95
C LYS A 384 -5.47 6.39 -29.22
N HIS A 385 -6.56 5.76 -29.65
CA HIS A 385 -7.90 5.92 -29.12
C HIS A 385 -7.94 5.61 -27.60
N TRP A 386 -7.30 4.54 -27.17
CA TRP A 386 -7.19 4.16 -25.76
C TRP A 386 -6.66 5.25 -24.82
N LYS A 387 -5.86 6.21 -25.33
CA LYS A 387 -5.27 7.27 -24.48
C LYS A 387 -6.33 8.15 -23.85
N LYS A 388 -7.35 8.51 -24.62
CA LYS A 388 -8.45 9.33 -24.09
C LYS A 388 -9.19 8.56 -23.00
N ILE A 389 -9.50 7.29 -23.23
CA ILE A 389 -10.20 6.41 -22.28
C ILE A 389 -9.41 6.32 -20.96
N LEU A 390 -8.11 5.99 -21.02
CA LEU A 390 -7.29 5.87 -19.81
C LEU A 390 -7.12 7.21 -19.08
N ASN A 391 -7.04 8.33 -19.79
CA ASN A 391 -6.97 9.65 -19.17
C ASN A 391 -8.29 10.02 -18.47
N ASP A 392 -9.44 9.69 -19.05
CA ASP A 392 -10.74 9.94 -18.43
C ASP A 392 -10.91 9.03 -17.19
N ASN A 393 -10.42 7.79 -17.23
CA ASN A 393 -10.36 6.90 -16.07
C ASN A 393 -9.51 7.48 -14.93
N VAL A 394 -8.36 8.11 -15.24
CA VAL A 394 -7.54 8.80 -14.22
C VAL A 394 -8.31 9.94 -13.57
N LYS A 395 -9.04 10.75 -14.34
CA LYS A 395 -9.86 11.86 -13.78
C LYS A 395 -10.97 11.34 -12.88
N ASP A 396 -11.66 10.27 -13.31
CA ASP A 396 -12.70 9.62 -12.51
C ASP A 396 -12.13 9.07 -11.19
N MET A 397 -10.98 8.38 -11.23
CA MET A 397 -10.27 7.91 -10.04
C MET A 397 -9.87 9.06 -9.10
N TYR A 398 -9.37 10.18 -9.64
CA TYR A 398 -8.96 11.36 -8.87
C TYR A 398 -10.13 12.07 -8.19
N SER A 399 -11.34 12.02 -8.78
CA SER A 399 -12.53 12.61 -8.17
C SER A 399 -12.89 12.00 -6.81
N GLY A 400 -12.40 10.77 -6.53
CA GLY A 400 -12.51 10.10 -5.24
C GLY A 400 -11.28 10.22 -4.36
N ASN A 401 -10.37 11.17 -4.63
CA ASN A 401 -9.08 11.35 -3.97
C ASN A 401 -8.13 10.15 -4.12
N CYS A 402 -8.44 9.19 -4.99
CA CYS A 402 -7.58 8.05 -5.28
C CYS A 402 -6.62 8.41 -6.42
N TRP A 403 -5.31 8.30 -6.21
CA TRP A 403 -4.30 8.62 -7.22
C TRP A 403 -3.36 7.45 -7.56
N GLY A 404 -3.38 6.42 -6.72
CA GLY A 404 -2.62 5.18 -6.91
C GLY A 404 -3.50 4.02 -7.38
N VAL A 405 -2.88 2.86 -7.61
CA VAL A 405 -3.56 1.66 -8.11
C VAL A 405 -3.14 0.41 -7.33
N PRO A 406 -4.04 -0.57 -7.18
CA PRO A 406 -5.43 -0.56 -7.64
C PRO A 406 -6.29 0.44 -6.85
N SER A 407 -7.30 0.99 -7.49
CA SER A 407 -8.38 1.75 -6.83
C SER A 407 -9.72 1.20 -7.26
N PHE A 408 -10.75 1.50 -6.49
CA PHE A 408 -12.10 1.02 -6.71
C PHE A 408 -13.11 2.14 -6.46
N LYS A 409 -14.18 2.16 -7.26
CA LYS A 409 -15.36 2.96 -7.02
C LYS A 409 -16.56 2.03 -6.98
N ILE A 410 -17.41 2.17 -5.99
CA ILE A 410 -18.64 1.43 -5.87
C ILE A 410 -19.78 2.44 -5.92
N THR A 411 -20.82 2.14 -6.70
CA THR A 411 -22.05 2.93 -6.76
C THR A 411 -23.26 2.00 -6.69
N ASN A 412 -24.44 2.59 -6.43
CA ASN A 412 -25.69 1.86 -6.60
C ASN A 412 -25.98 1.61 -8.10
N GLU A 413 -27.07 0.93 -8.39
CA GLU A 413 -27.54 0.61 -9.76
C GLU A 413 -27.77 1.84 -10.64
N ASN A 414 -28.07 3.01 -10.03
CA ASN A 414 -28.32 4.28 -10.72
C ASN A 414 -27.04 5.13 -10.87
N ASP A 415 -25.88 4.58 -10.52
CA ASP A 415 -24.58 5.24 -10.58
C ASP A 415 -24.47 6.51 -9.69
N THR A 416 -25.19 6.52 -8.57
CA THR A 416 -25.13 7.58 -7.56
C THR A 416 -24.41 7.13 -6.30
N ASP A 417 -24.11 8.06 -5.39
CA ASP A 417 -23.46 7.83 -4.10
C ASP A 417 -22.14 7.08 -4.20
N PRO A 418 -21.14 7.62 -4.91
CA PRO A 418 -19.90 6.94 -5.16
C PRO A 418 -19.08 6.76 -3.87
N PHE A 419 -18.66 5.53 -3.63
CA PHE A 419 -17.74 5.16 -2.56
C PHE A 419 -16.41 4.75 -3.17
N TYR A 420 -15.35 5.51 -2.89
CA TYR A 420 -14.02 5.24 -3.42
C TYR A 420 -13.10 4.66 -2.36
N VAL A 421 -12.30 3.67 -2.74
CA VAL A 421 -11.21 3.11 -1.94
C VAL A 421 -9.95 2.90 -2.78
N TRP A 422 -8.80 3.11 -2.18
CA TRP A 422 -7.50 2.94 -2.80
C TRP A 422 -6.68 1.87 -2.07
N GLY A 423 -6.08 0.99 -2.85
CA GLY A 423 -5.20 -0.06 -2.37
C GLY A 423 -5.86 -1.43 -2.30
N GLN A 424 -5.07 -2.45 -2.59
CA GLN A 424 -5.50 -3.84 -2.46
C GLN A 424 -5.85 -4.20 -0.99
N ASP A 425 -5.35 -3.41 -0.05
CA ASP A 425 -5.60 -3.53 1.39
C ASP A 425 -7.02 -3.17 1.79
N ARG A 426 -7.80 -2.56 0.90
CA ARG A 426 -9.17 -2.10 1.14
C ARG A 426 -10.23 -2.91 0.42
N ILE A 427 -9.86 -4.03 -0.22
CA ILE A 427 -10.82 -4.90 -0.90
C ILE A 427 -11.85 -5.49 0.08
N TRP A 428 -11.49 -5.67 1.34
CA TRP A 428 -12.38 -6.15 2.38
C TRP A 428 -13.43 -5.12 2.82
N LEU A 429 -13.16 -3.83 2.66
CA LEU A 429 -14.02 -2.72 3.05
C LEU A 429 -15.18 -2.53 2.07
#